data_8ef90651fd9370a2bd07dc5b2bf58fb5
#
_entry.id   8ef90651fd9370a2bd07dc5b2bf58fb5
#
_cell.length_a   1.000
_cell.length_b   1.000
_cell.length_c   1.000
_cell.angle_alpha   90.00
_cell.angle_beta   90.00
_cell.angle_gamma   90.00
#
_symmetry.space_group_name_H-M   'P 1'
#
loop_
_entity.id
_entity.type
_entity.pdbx_description
1 polymer ?
#
loop_
_entity_poly.entity_id
_entity_poly.type
_entity_poly.pdbx_seq_one_letter_code
_entity_poly.pdbx_strand_id
1 'polypeptide(L)'
;MSIEYHTSTRLTIEQIQILEISILNNGNYNLLETSLQNKFQPENLKFRLSDDHGSFHAEITQAENGLIVSFRIATKKDREKFLNLVITSLKQKGIHCIFEEI
;
A
#
# COMPACT_ATOMS: atom_id res chain seq x y z
N MET A 1 -14.50 -9.95 3.68
CA MET A 1 -14.46 -8.73 4.51
C MET A 1 -13.07 -8.10 4.41
N SER A 2 -12.99 -6.83 4.17
CA SER A 2 -11.71 -6.11 4.11
C SER A 2 -11.53 -5.24 5.35
N ILE A 3 -10.28 -5.07 5.77
CA ILE A 3 -9.90 -4.17 6.84
C ILE A 3 -9.12 -3.03 6.20
N GLU A 4 -9.49 -1.80 6.51
CA GLU A 4 -8.92 -0.62 5.88
C GLU A 4 -8.26 0.30 6.89
N TYR A 5 -7.15 0.88 6.47
CA TYR A 5 -6.40 1.89 7.22
C TYR A 5 -6.28 3.14 6.37
N HIS A 6 -6.32 4.29 7.02
CA HIS A 6 -6.29 5.58 6.34
C HIS A 6 -5.19 6.48 6.94
N THR A 7 -4.51 7.20 6.06
CA THR A 7 -3.66 8.32 6.45
C THR A 7 -4.05 9.56 5.63
N SER A 8 -3.95 10.74 6.22
CA SER A 8 -4.25 11.99 5.53
C SER A 8 -3.16 12.45 4.56
N THR A 9 -2.05 11.72 4.49
CA THR A 9 -0.93 12.06 3.62
C THR A 9 -1.24 11.71 2.17
N ARG A 10 -1.19 12.69 1.28
CA ARG A 10 -1.30 12.44 -0.17
C ARG A 10 0.09 12.39 -0.79
N LEU A 11 0.22 11.54 -1.81
CA LEU A 11 1.48 11.36 -2.53
C LEU A 11 1.33 11.84 -3.97
N THR A 12 2.43 12.32 -4.56
CA THR A 12 2.50 12.51 -6.00
C THR A 12 2.61 11.15 -6.68
N ILE A 13 2.37 11.12 -8.00
CA ILE A 13 2.53 9.89 -8.78
C ILE A 13 3.95 9.36 -8.65
N GLU A 14 4.95 10.26 -8.66
CA GLU A 14 6.36 9.88 -8.50
C GLU A 14 6.61 9.23 -7.13
N GLN A 15 6.02 9.76 -6.07
CA GLN A 15 6.16 9.21 -4.73
C GLN A 15 5.49 7.84 -4.62
N ILE A 16 4.35 7.65 -5.27
CA ILE A 16 3.67 6.34 -5.33
C ILE A 16 4.54 5.32 -6.07
N GLN A 17 5.18 5.71 -7.16
CA GLN A 17 6.09 4.83 -7.90
C GLN A 17 7.30 4.44 -7.05
N ILE A 18 7.85 5.37 -6.28
CA ILE A 18 8.96 5.09 -5.36
C ILE A 18 8.50 4.10 -4.29
N LEU A 19 7.29 4.28 -3.76
CA LEU A 19 6.72 3.37 -2.78
C LEU A 19 6.55 1.97 -3.36
N GLU A 20 6.03 1.86 -4.59
CA GLU A 20 5.90 0.59 -5.30
C GLU A 20 7.25 -0.13 -5.39
N ILE A 21 8.29 0.57 -5.84
CA ILE A 21 9.63 0.01 -5.97
C ILE A 21 10.16 -0.44 -4.61
N SER A 22 9.97 0.34 -3.57
CA SER A 22 10.42 0.00 -2.21
C SER A 22 9.75 -1.27 -1.69
N ILE A 23 8.44 -1.43 -1.93
CA ILE A 23 7.71 -2.62 -1.50
C ILE A 23 8.18 -3.85 -2.28
N LEU A 24 8.37 -3.73 -3.59
CA LEU A 24 8.84 -4.83 -4.43
C LEU A 24 10.29 -5.23 -4.09
N ASN A 25 11.14 -4.27 -3.76
CA ASN A 25 12.52 -4.54 -3.37
C ASN A 25 12.64 -5.26 -2.03
N ASN A 26 11.61 -5.25 -1.21
CA ASN A 26 11.56 -6.04 0.02
C ASN A 26 11.62 -7.55 -0.27
N GLY A 27 11.15 -7.98 -1.43
CA GLY A 27 11.21 -9.37 -1.86
C GLY A 27 10.08 -10.26 -1.35
N ASN A 28 9.25 -9.76 -0.44
CA ASN A 28 8.15 -10.54 0.15
C ASN A 28 6.80 -10.32 -0.55
N TYR A 29 6.72 -9.34 -1.45
CA TYR A 29 5.46 -8.97 -2.10
C TYR A 29 5.62 -8.91 -3.61
N ASN A 30 4.57 -9.31 -4.32
CA ASN A 30 4.48 -9.19 -5.77
C ASN A 30 3.38 -8.19 -6.11
N LEU A 31 3.61 -7.40 -7.14
CA LEU A 31 2.60 -6.48 -7.66
C LEU A 31 1.61 -7.27 -8.52
N LEU A 32 0.31 -7.16 -8.22
CA LEU A 32 -0.75 -7.77 -9.01
C LEU A 32 -1.27 -6.82 -10.07
N GLU A 33 -1.43 -5.54 -9.70
CA GLU A 33 -2.09 -4.57 -10.57
C GLU A 33 -1.68 -3.16 -10.18
N THR A 34 -1.60 -2.28 -11.19
CA THR A 34 -1.37 -0.86 -10.98
C THR A 34 -2.24 -0.05 -11.93
N SER A 35 -2.72 1.12 -11.48
CA SER A 35 -3.51 2.04 -12.29
C SER A 35 -2.97 3.47 -12.23
N LEU A 36 -1.66 3.63 -12.12
CA LEU A 36 -1.01 4.94 -11.95
C LEU A 36 -1.20 5.89 -13.13
N GLN A 37 -1.47 5.38 -14.32
CA GLN A 37 -1.58 6.20 -15.52
C GLN A 37 -3.01 6.45 -15.97
N ASN A 38 -3.98 5.96 -15.24
CA ASN A 38 -5.39 6.12 -15.60
C ASN A 38 -5.95 7.41 -15.01
N LYS A 39 -6.31 8.37 -15.89
CA LYS A 39 -6.82 9.68 -15.45
C LYS A 39 -8.23 9.60 -14.83
N PHE A 40 -8.95 8.53 -15.06
CA PHE A 40 -10.33 8.38 -14.63
C PHE A 40 -10.49 7.50 -13.41
N GLN A 41 -9.40 6.94 -12.88
CA GLN A 41 -9.41 6.08 -11.71
C GLN A 41 -8.39 6.57 -10.69
N PRO A 42 -8.64 6.33 -9.39
CA PRO A 42 -7.63 6.63 -8.37
C PRO A 42 -6.36 5.84 -8.62
N GLU A 43 -5.22 6.42 -8.29
CA GLU A 43 -3.96 5.70 -8.30
C GLU A 43 -4.06 4.52 -7.34
N ASN A 44 -3.69 3.35 -7.83
CA ASN A 44 -3.93 2.10 -7.12
C ASN A 44 -2.78 1.12 -7.33
N LEU A 45 -2.37 0.47 -6.25
CA LEU A 45 -1.37 -0.61 -6.27
C LEU A 45 -1.94 -1.80 -5.52
N LYS A 46 -1.93 -2.96 -6.15
CA LYS A 46 -2.38 -4.21 -5.53
C LYS A 46 -1.23 -5.18 -5.38
N PHE A 47 -1.05 -5.72 -4.19
CA PHE A 47 0.03 -6.63 -3.85
C PHE A 47 -0.49 -7.92 -3.25
N ARG A 48 0.35 -8.97 -3.34
CA ARG A 48 0.17 -10.22 -2.60
C ARG A 48 1.51 -10.67 -2.04
N LEU A 49 1.50 -11.55 -1.06
CA LEU A 49 2.72 -12.19 -0.56
C LEU A 49 3.29 -13.12 -1.63
N SER A 50 4.62 -13.08 -1.81
CA SER A 50 5.31 -13.92 -2.79
C SER A 50 5.16 -15.41 -2.52
N ASP A 51 5.10 -15.80 -1.24
CA ASP A 51 5.01 -17.20 -0.82
C ASP A 51 3.57 -17.66 -0.58
N ASP A 52 2.60 -16.80 -0.83
CA ASP A 52 1.19 -17.11 -0.59
C ASP A 52 0.55 -17.58 -1.89
N HIS A 53 -0.22 -18.66 -1.81
CA HIS A 53 -0.95 -19.20 -2.94
C HIS A 53 -2.30 -18.49 -3.17
N GLY A 54 -2.37 -17.22 -2.86
CA GLY A 54 -3.46 -16.37 -3.31
C GLY A 54 -4.42 -15.85 -2.28
N SER A 55 -4.13 -16.00 -0.97
CA SER A 55 -5.07 -15.54 0.05
C SER A 55 -4.81 -14.12 0.55
N PHE A 56 -3.55 -13.71 0.69
CA PHE A 56 -3.23 -12.35 1.14
C PHE A 56 -3.38 -11.34 0.01
N HIS A 57 -4.11 -10.28 0.29
CA HIS A 57 -4.21 -9.13 -0.61
C HIS A 57 -4.02 -7.84 0.16
N ALA A 58 -3.18 -6.97 -0.36
CA ALA A 58 -3.02 -5.59 0.12
C ALA A 58 -3.19 -4.65 -1.06
N GLU A 59 -3.98 -3.62 -0.88
CA GLU A 59 -4.25 -2.63 -1.91
C GLU A 59 -4.00 -1.24 -1.35
N ILE A 60 -3.18 -0.45 -2.05
CA ILE A 60 -2.94 0.95 -1.72
C ILE A 60 -3.70 1.79 -2.74
N THR A 61 -4.63 2.60 -2.28
CA THR A 61 -5.43 3.48 -3.12
C THR A 61 -5.23 4.91 -2.68
N GLN A 62 -4.90 5.81 -3.60
CA GLN A 62 -4.88 7.23 -3.29
C GLN A 62 -6.28 7.78 -3.42
N ALA A 63 -6.81 8.25 -2.30
CA ALA A 63 -8.10 8.92 -2.23
C ALA A 63 -7.91 10.42 -2.23
N GLU A 64 -9.01 11.15 -2.33
CA GLU A 64 -9.01 12.61 -2.31
C GLU A 64 -8.36 13.16 -1.03
N ASN A 65 -8.54 12.47 0.09
CA ASN A 65 -8.09 12.92 1.41
C ASN A 65 -6.82 12.22 1.91
N GLY A 66 -6.13 11.46 1.07
CA GLY A 66 -4.93 10.74 1.49
C GLY A 66 -4.84 9.34 0.91
N LEU A 67 -4.21 8.42 1.65
CA LEU A 67 -4.04 7.04 1.23
C LEU A 67 -4.93 6.11 2.04
N ILE A 68 -5.46 5.10 1.37
CA ILE A 68 -6.17 3.99 2.01
C ILE A 68 -5.42 2.72 1.70
N VAL A 69 -5.09 1.94 2.73
CA VAL A 69 -4.50 0.61 2.58
C VAL A 69 -5.56 -0.40 3.01
N SER A 70 -6.00 -1.22 2.08
CA SER A 70 -7.05 -2.22 2.30
C SER A 70 -6.44 -3.61 2.29
N PHE A 71 -6.87 -4.46 3.22
CA PHE A 71 -6.40 -5.83 3.33
C PHE A 71 -7.54 -6.81 3.21
N ARG A 72 -7.29 -7.91 2.52
CA ARG A 72 -8.16 -9.07 2.47
C ARG A 72 -7.40 -10.29 2.96
N ILE A 73 -8.05 -11.09 3.83
CA ILE A 73 -7.51 -12.37 4.31
C ILE A 73 -6.08 -12.17 4.83
N ALA A 74 -5.90 -11.21 5.71
CA ALA A 74 -4.62 -10.90 6.32
C ALA A 74 -4.74 -10.96 7.84
N THR A 75 -3.80 -11.63 8.50
CA THR A 75 -3.73 -11.62 9.95
C THR A 75 -3.31 -10.22 10.42
N LYS A 76 -3.54 -9.94 11.70
CA LYS A 76 -3.09 -8.68 12.30
C LYS A 76 -1.58 -8.49 12.11
N LYS A 77 -0.81 -9.57 12.29
CA LYS A 77 0.64 -9.55 12.12
C LYS A 77 1.04 -9.20 10.69
N ASP A 78 0.36 -9.77 9.71
CA ASP A 78 0.62 -9.48 8.29
C ASP A 78 0.29 -8.03 7.95
N ARG A 79 -0.82 -7.52 8.48
CA ARG A 79 -1.21 -6.12 8.26
C ARG A 79 -0.19 -5.16 8.84
N GLU A 80 0.23 -5.39 10.08
CA GLU A 80 1.21 -4.54 10.75
C GLU A 80 2.55 -4.54 9.99
N LYS A 81 2.96 -5.71 9.53
CA LYS A 81 4.20 -5.87 8.78
C LYS A 81 4.18 -5.07 7.47
N PHE A 82 3.09 -5.14 6.74
CA PHE A 82 2.93 -4.38 5.50
C PHE A 82 2.86 -2.88 5.75
N LEU A 83 2.07 -2.45 6.73
CA LEU A 83 1.95 -1.04 7.09
C LEU A 83 3.28 -0.46 7.54
N ASN A 84 4.06 -1.19 8.33
CA ASN A 84 5.38 -0.75 8.75
C ASN A 84 6.33 -0.60 7.57
N LEU A 85 6.24 -1.47 6.58
CA LEU A 85 7.03 -1.35 5.35
C LEU A 85 6.65 -0.07 4.59
N VAL A 86 5.37 0.22 4.46
CA VAL A 86 4.89 1.46 3.81
C VAL A 86 5.39 2.69 4.57
N ILE A 87 5.20 2.71 5.88
CA ILE A 87 5.60 3.84 6.74
C ILE A 87 7.12 4.07 6.65
N THR A 88 7.90 3.00 6.75
CA THR A 88 9.36 3.07 6.70
C THR A 88 9.84 3.56 5.34
N SER A 89 9.24 3.05 4.26
CA SER A 89 9.60 3.45 2.90
C SER A 89 9.35 4.95 2.67
N LEU A 90 8.23 5.46 3.15
CA LEU A 90 7.90 6.88 3.02
C LEU A 90 8.79 7.74 3.92
N LYS A 91 9.07 7.28 5.13
CA LYS A 91 9.94 7.99 6.07
C LYS A 91 11.35 8.20 5.49
N GLN A 92 11.87 7.22 4.77
CA GLN A 92 13.17 7.32 4.10
C GLN A 92 13.20 8.43 3.06
N LYS A 93 12.05 8.85 2.56
CA LYS A 93 11.90 9.95 1.62
C LYS A 93 11.45 11.27 2.28
N GLY A 94 11.51 11.32 3.62
CA GLY A 94 11.12 12.51 4.37
C GLY A 94 9.62 12.68 4.54
N ILE A 95 8.83 11.65 4.24
CA ILE A 95 7.37 11.69 4.34
C ILE A 95 6.92 10.95 5.61
N HIS A 96 6.30 11.68 6.53
CA HIS A 96 5.75 11.09 7.74
C HIS A 96 4.27 10.80 7.54
N CYS A 97 3.85 9.58 7.87
CA CYS A 97 2.44 9.22 7.84
C CYS A 97 2.09 8.33 9.02
N ILE A 98 0.85 8.45 9.46
CA ILE A 98 0.28 7.63 10.53
C ILE A 98 -1.01 7.05 9.97
N PHE A 99 -1.14 5.73 10.03
CA PHE A 99 -2.35 5.04 9.58
C PHE A 99 -3.27 4.75 10.74
N GLU A 100 -4.55 5.00 10.54
CA GLU A 100 -5.59 4.68 11.49
C GLU A 100 -6.57 3.71 10.86
N GLU A 101 -6.97 2.70 11.61
CA GLU A 101 -7.98 1.74 11.14
C GLU A 101 -9.34 2.42 11.03
N ILE A 102 -9.99 2.22 9.90
CA ILE A 102 -11.32 2.78 9.64
C ILE A 102 -12.40 1.87 10.25
#